data_790d82d654a29e5f06885c6485f279bc
#
_entry.id   790d82d654a29e5f06885c6485f279bc
#
_cell.length_a   1.000
_cell.length_b   1.000
_cell.length_c   1.000
_cell.angle_alpha   90.00
_cell.angle_beta   90.00
_cell.angle_gamma   90.00
#
_symmetry.space_group_name_H-M   'P 1'
#
loop_
_entity.id
_entity.type
_entity.pdbx_description
1 polymer ?
#
loop_
_entity_poly.entity_id
_entity_poly.type
_entity_poly.pdbx_seq_one_letter_code
_entity_poly.pdbx_strand_id
1 'polypeptide(L)'
;AVQVDLSVGTLALDEGYLDRVKNLKSHVVAGLIDGRNVWAANLRYLRSKYEDLEGSLDSLSVSTSVSLQHVPHTVEAETKLPADVATWFSFANEKVKEVVALSQGPLEAPEAYSISDRAVRTRAESERIHNAAVKARIEELPAGEVKREPAFAERNEAQKELGLPQLPTTTIGSFPQTKEIRQARAAHRKGELSDADYNAALKDEVKSVIELQERLGLDVLVHGEPERNDMVQYFAELLDGFVTTENGWVQSYGSRCTRPPIVVGDISRPAAM
;
A
#
# COMPACT_ATOMS: atom_id res chain seq x y z
N ALA A 1 -13.46 -26.25 -16.34
CA ALA A 1 -13.15 -24.81 -16.40
C ALA A 1 -11.74 -24.54 -15.89
N VAL A 2 -11.06 -23.58 -16.47
CA VAL A 2 -9.73 -23.10 -16.05
C VAL A 2 -9.83 -21.61 -15.77
N GLN A 3 -9.50 -21.20 -14.55
CA GLN A 3 -9.36 -19.79 -14.21
C GLN A 3 -7.94 -19.34 -14.50
N VAL A 4 -7.79 -18.19 -15.16
CA VAL A 4 -6.51 -17.61 -15.55
C VAL A 4 -6.43 -16.16 -15.07
N ASP A 5 -5.29 -15.77 -14.53
CA ASP A 5 -5.01 -14.36 -14.16
C ASP A 5 -4.59 -13.60 -15.42
N LEU A 6 -5.43 -12.69 -15.87
CA LEU A 6 -5.19 -11.82 -17.02
C LEU A 6 -5.15 -10.33 -16.61
N SER A 7 -4.81 -10.06 -15.35
CA SER A 7 -4.56 -8.70 -14.90
C SER A 7 -3.38 -8.08 -15.67
N VAL A 8 -3.39 -6.76 -15.78
CA VAL A 8 -2.35 -6.00 -16.51
C VAL A 8 -0.94 -6.35 -16.02
N GLY A 9 -0.76 -6.53 -14.71
CA GLY A 9 0.53 -6.91 -14.13
C GLY A 9 1.02 -8.29 -14.61
N THR A 10 0.14 -9.29 -14.66
CA THR A 10 0.49 -10.64 -15.15
C THR A 10 0.79 -10.64 -16.64
N LEU A 11 -0.01 -9.91 -17.44
CA LEU A 11 0.23 -9.81 -18.89
C LEU A 11 1.55 -9.11 -19.24
N ALA A 12 2.00 -8.18 -18.39
CA ALA A 12 3.27 -7.49 -18.57
C ALA A 12 4.50 -8.37 -18.29
N LEU A 13 4.33 -9.45 -17.51
CA LEU A 13 5.43 -10.36 -17.16
C LEU A 13 5.68 -11.46 -18.19
N ASP A 14 4.72 -11.74 -19.07
CA ASP A 14 4.79 -12.85 -20.03
C ASP A 14 4.06 -12.50 -21.34
N GLU A 15 4.81 -12.04 -22.32
CA GLU A 15 4.29 -11.60 -23.63
C GLU A 15 3.53 -12.69 -24.40
N GLY A 16 3.88 -13.96 -24.24
CA GLY A 16 3.21 -15.08 -24.91
C GLY A 16 2.02 -15.67 -24.14
N TYR A 17 1.71 -15.15 -22.94
CA TYR A 17 0.71 -15.76 -22.07
C TYR A 17 -0.71 -15.70 -22.65
N LEU A 18 -1.11 -14.56 -23.17
CA LEU A 18 -2.44 -14.36 -23.73
C LEU A 18 -2.69 -15.30 -24.94
N ASP A 19 -1.69 -15.49 -25.79
CA ASP A 19 -1.80 -16.38 -26.95
C ASP A 19 -1.95 -17.85 -26.53
N ARG A 20 -1.27 -18.25 -25.44
CA ARG A 20 -1.47 -19.59 -24.87
C ARG A 20 -2.87 -19.79 -24.32
N VAL A 21 -3.44 -18.77 -23.67
CA VAL A 21 -4.81 -18.80 -23.16
C VAL A 21 -5.82 -18.94 -24.29
N LYS A 22 -5.66 -18.23 -25.40
CA LYS A 22 -6.52 -18.31 -26.58
C LYS A 22 -6.57 -19.71 -27.23
N ASN A 23 -5.56 -20.52 -26.98
CA ASN A 23 -5.51 -21.90 -27.49
C ASN A 23 -6.12 -22.96 -26.55
N LEU A 24 -6.65 -22.56 -25.39
CA LEU A 24 -7.29 -23.50 -24.47
C LEU A 24 -8.61 -24.03 -25.02
N LYS A 25 -8.84 -25.33 -24.84
CA LYS A 25 -10.07 -26.03 -25.28
C LYS A 25 -11.06 -26.25 -24.13
N SER A 26 -10.81 -25.62 -23.00
CA SER A 26 -11.68 -25.67 -21.82
C SER A 26 -12.46 -24.38 -21.67
N HIS A 27 -13.54 -24.39 -20.89
CA HIS A 27 -14.17 -23.15 -20.45
C HIS A 27 -13.13 -22.30 -19.67
N VAL A 28 -12.89 -21.09 -20.15
CA VAL A 28 -11.94 -20.15 -19.54
C VAL A 28 -12.70 -19.15 -18.65
N VAL A 29 -12.23 -19.01 -17.43
CA VAL A 29 -12.67 -17.94 -16.53
C VAL A 29 -11.56 -16.89 -16.49
N ALA A 30 -11.76 -15.81 -17.24
CA ALA A 30 -10.78 -14.74 -17.42
C ALA A 30 -10.75 -13.79 -16.22
N GLY A 31 -9.69 -13.84 -15.45
CA GLY A 31 -9.44 -12.94 -14.32
C GLY A 31 -8.94 -11.57 -14.78
N LEU A 32 -9.82 -10.77 -15.36
CA LEU A 32 -9.50 -9.46 -15.94
C LEU A 32 -9.53 -8.34 -14.92
N ILE A 33 -10.41 -8.39 -13.92
CA ILE A 33 -10.45 -7.38 -12.84
C ILE A 33 -9.38 -7.72 -11.83
N ASP A 34 -8.42 -6.83 -11.63
CA ASP A 34 -7.29 -7.05 -10.71
C ASP A 34 -7.77 -7.12 -9.25
N GLY A 35 -7.62 -8.29 -8.65
CA GLY A 35 -7.97 -8.55 -7.24
C GLY A 35 -6.85 -8.26 -6.23
N ARG A 36 -5.69 -7.76 -6.68
CA ARG A 36 -4.55 -7.43 -5.80
C ARG A 36 -4.44 -5.94 -5.49
N ASN A 37 -4.97 -5.09 -6.35
CA ASN A 37 -4.92 -3.64 -6.17
C ASN A 37 -6.26 -3.05 -5.72
N VAL A 38 -6.26 -1.77 -5.39
CA VAL A 38 -7.43 -1.03 -4.90
C VAL A 38 -7.98 -0.03 -5.91
N TRP A 39 -7.49 -0.04 -7.15
CA TRP A 39 -7.83 0.93 -8.18
C TRP A 39 -9.10 0.55 -8.93
N ALA A 40 -9.89 1.56 -9.31
CA ALA A 40 -10.96 1.39 -10.26
C ALA A 40 -10.42 0.86 -11.60
N ALA A 41 -11.06 -0.16 -12.13
CA ALA A 41 -10.63 -0.81 -13.35
C ALA A 41 -10.88 0.09 -14.57
N ASN A 42 -9.97 0.07 -15.55
CA ASN A 42 -10.22 0.66 -16.87
C ASN A 42 -11.11 -0.29 -17.69
N LEU A 43 -12.43 -0.16 -17.51
CA LEU A 43 -13.39 -1.09 -18.13
C LEU A 43 -13.33 -1.08 -19.65
N ARG A 44 -13.03 0.04 -20.32
CA ARG A 44 -12.91 0.07 -21.78
C ARG A 44 -11.72 -0.74 -22.28
N TYR A 45 -10.57 -0.59 -21.64
CA TYR A 45 -9.39 -1.37 -21.96
C TYR A 45 -9.62 -2.85 -21.72
N LEU A 46 -10.23 -3.20 -20.58
CA LEU A 46 -10.51 -4.60 -20.24
C LEU A 46 -11.60 -5.20 -21.16
N ARG A 47 -12.58 -4.41 -21.59
CA ARG A 47 -13.58 -4.87 -22.55
C ARG A 47 -12.95 -5.24 -23.90
N SER A 48 -12.01 -4.46 -24.40
CA SER A 48 -11.30 -4.82 -25.63
C SER A 48 -10.55 -6.15 -25.50
N LYS A 49 -9.99 -6.43 -24.31
CA LYS A 49 -9.34 -7.73 -24.02
C LYS A 49 -10.35 -8.88 -23.91
N TYR A 50 -11.51 -8.62 -23.31
CA TYR A 50 -12.59 -9.58 -23.23
C TYR A 50 -13.10 -9.98 -24.63
N GLU A 51 -13.35 -9.01 -25.50
CA GLU A 51 -13.82 -9.23 -26.87
C GLU A 51 -12.79 -9.99 -27.74
N ASP A 52 -11.50 -9.70 -27.56
CA ASP A 52 -10.42 -10.46 -28.23
C ASP A 52 -10.38 -11.94 -27.78
N LEU A 53 -10.63 -12.20 -26.49
CA LEU A 53 -10.75 -13.57 -25.96
C LEU A 53 -12.03 -14.26 -26.43
N GLU A 54 -13.16 -13.55 -26.40
CA GLU A 54 -14.48 -14.05 -26.82
C GLU A 54 -14.46 -14.52 -28.30
N GLY A 55 -13.76 -13.77 -29.15
CA GLY A 55 -13.56 -14.15 -30.56
C GLY A 55 -12.64 -15.35 -30.77
N SER A 56 -11.92 -15.80 -29.74
CA SER A 56 -10.92 -16.89 -29.87
C SER A 56 -11.29 -18.16 -29.08
N LEU A 57 -12.17 -18.08 -28.11
CA LEU A 57 -12.51 -19.16 -27.18
C LEU A 57 -13.93 -19.62 -27.36
N ASP A 58 -14.15 -20.96 -27.31
CA ASP A 58 -15.47 -21.57 -27.41
C ASP A 58 -16.40 -21.26 -26.23
N SER A 59 -15.81 -20.99 -25.04
CA SER A 59 -16.55 -20.72 -23.80
C SER A 59 -15.73 -19.86 -22.83
N LEU A 60 -16.30 -18.72 -22.49
CA LEU A 60 -15.64 -17.68 -21.69
C LEU A 60 -16.55 -17.15 -20.59
N SER A 61 -15.97 -16.87 -19.42
CA SER A 61 -16.53 -16.07 -18.34
C SER A 61 -15.49 -15.08 -17.83
N VAL A 62 -15.92 -14.05 -17.13
CA VAL A 62 -15.06 -13.04 -16.51
C VAL A 62 -15.10 -13.15 -14.98
N SER A 63 -13.97 -12.84 -14.34
CA SER A 63 -13.85 -12.82 -12.88
C SER A 63 -12.81 -11.80 -12.42
N THR A 64 -12.61 -11.73 -11.10
CA THR A 64 -11.39 -11.12 -10.55
C THR A 64 -10.18 -12.03 -10.78
N SER A 65 -8.99 -11.47 -10.90
CA SER A 65 -7.75 -12.21 -11.17
C SER A 65 -7.40 -13.19 -10.04
N VAL A 66 -7.70 -12.81 -8.81
CA VAL A 66 -7.51 -13.60 -7.58
C VAL A 66 -8.62 -13.29 -6.58
N SER A 67 -8.62 -14.01 -5.43
CA SER A 67 -9.49 -13.73 -4.29
C SER A 67 -9.37 -12.29 -3.80
N LEU A 68 -10.49 -11.67 -3.44
CA LEU A 68 -10.57 -10.30 -2.91
C LEU A 68 -10.28 -10.19 -1.39
N GLN A 69 -9.82 -11.25 -0.74
CA GLN A 69 -9.55 -11.28 0.70
C GLN A 69 -8.50 -10.25 1.17
N HIS A 70 -7.64 -9.78 0.27
CA HIS A 70 -6.61 -8.78 0.55
C HIS A 70 -6.97 -7.37 0.05
N VAL A 71 -8.20 -7.18 -0.41
CA VAL A 71 -8.74 -5.88 -0.81
C VAL A 71 -9.75 -5.43 0.25
N PRO A 72 -9.76 -4.14 0.66
CA PRO A 72 -10.77 -3.63 1.60
C PRO A 72 -12.20 -3.89 1.12
N HIS A 73 -13.15 -3.92 2.05
CA HIS A 73 -14.52 -4.35 1.74
C HIS A 73 -15.26 -3.42 0.78
N THR A 74 -15.35 -2.13 1.10
CA THR A 74 -16.04 -1.12 0.27
C THR A 74 -15.51 0.29 0.50
N VAL A 75 -15.43 1.08 -0.55
CA VAL A 75 -15.06 2.51 -0.50
C VAL A 75 -16.12 3.33 0.26
N GLU A 76 -17.38 2.91 0.21
CA GLU A 76 -18.51 3.61 0.87
C GLU A 76 -18.31 3.72 2.41
N ALA A 77 -17.53 2.84 3.01
CA ALA A 77 -17.21 2.89 4.45
C ALA A 77 -16.12 3.91 4.81
N GLU A 78 -15.45 4.49 3.83
CA GLU A 78 -14.29 5.38 4.04
C GLU A 78 -14.72 6.85 4.03
N THR A 79 -14.91 7.42 5.23
CA THR A 79 -15.45 8.79 5.38
C THR A 79 -14.38 9.88 5.40
N LYS A 80 -13.09 9.52 5.57
CA LYS A 80 -11.95 10.46 5.66
C LYS A 80 -11.06 10.51 4.43
N LEU A 81 -11.31 9.68 3.44
CA LEU A 81 -10.58 9.78 2.19
C LEU A 81 -10.90 11.13 1.50
N PRO A 82 -9.90 11.78 0.89
CA PRO A 82 -10.18 12.91 0.00
C PRO A 82 -11.19 12.51 -1.08
N ALA A 83 -12.18 13.36 -1.32
CA ALA A 83 -13.31 13.02 -2.20
C ALA A 83 -12.88 12.68 -3.64
N ASP A 84 -11.82 13.32 -4.15
CA ASP A 84 -11.21 13.01 -5.43
C ASP A 84 -10.59 11.61 -5.44
N VAL A 85 -9.78 11.30 -4.43
CA VAL A 85 -9.09 10.01 -4.27
C VAL A 85 -10.09 8.85 -4.12
N ALA A 86 -11.16 9.03 -3.34
CA ALA A 86 -12.19 8.01 -3.16
C ALA A 86 -12.79 7.55 -4.50
N THR A 87 -12.92 8.46 -5.48
CA THR A 87 -13.43 8.10 -6.82
C THR A 87 -12.48 7.25 -7.66
N TRP A 88 -11.21 7.17 -7.30
CA TRP A 88 -10.20 6.36 -8.00
C TRP A 88 -10.15 4.93 -7.49
N PHE A 89 -10.78 4.66 -6.34
CA PHE A 89 -10.72 3.35 -5.69
C PHE A 89 -11.91 2.46 -6.07
N SER A 90 -11.59 1.17 -6.11
CA SER A 90 -12.53 0.07 -6.24
C SER A 90 -12.09 -1.02 -5.27
N PHE A 91 -12.83 -1.18 -4.18
CA PHE A 91 -12.61 -2.22 -3.19
C PHE A 91 -13.41 -3.48 -3.54
N ALA A 92 -13.52 -4.44 -2.65
CA ALA A 92 -14.08 -5.75 -2.99
C ALA A 92 -15.51 -5.66 -3.58
N ASN A 93 -16.41 -4.89 -2.96
CA ASN A 93 -17.78 -4.72 -3.47
C ASN A 93 -17.82 -4.04 -4.83
N GLU A 94 -17.02 -2.99 -5.01
CA GLU A 94 -16.94 -2.26 -6.27
C GLU A 94 -16.33 -3.13 -7.37
N LYS A 95 -15.28 -3.94 -7.06
CA LYS A 95 -14.69 -4.88 -8.03
C LYS A 95 -15.66 -5.95 -8.50
N VAL A 96 -16.56 -6.41 -7.63
CA VAL A 96 -17.64 -7.34 -8.05
C VAL A 96 -18.60 -6.63 -9.02
N LYS A 97 -18.96 -5.36 -8.76
CA LYS A 97 -19.78 -4.55 -9.69
C LYS A 97 -19.04 -4.36 -11.05
N GLU A 98 -17.73 -4.14 -11.02
CA GLU A 98 -16.90 -4.04 -12.24
C GLU A 98 -16.87 -5.36 -13.06
N VAL A 99 -16.82 -6.52 -12.40
CA VAL A 99 -16.93 -7.82 -13.09
C VAL A 99 -18.26 -7.92 -13.83
N VAL A 100 -19.38 -7.55 -13.17
CA VAL A 100 -20.71 -7.58 -13.80
C VAL A 100 -20.78 -6.59 -14.97
N ALA A 101 -20.34 -5.36 -14.79
CA ALA A 101 -20.33 -4.33 -15.83
C ALA A 101 -19.46 -4.76 -17.05
N LEU A 102 -18.30 -5.37 -16.78
CA LEU A 102 -17.42 -5.87 -17.85
C LEU A 102 -18.09 -6.98 -18.68
N SER A 103 -18.82 -7.89 -18.04
CA SER A 103 -19.57 -8.95 -18.74
C SER A 103 -20.71 -8.39 -19.61
N GLN A 104 -21.41 -7.39 -19.10
CA GLN A 104 -22.54 -6.74 -19.81
C GLN A 104 -22.07 -5.88 -20.99
N GLY A 105 -20.96 -5.17 -20.84
CA GLY A 105 -20.46 -4.23 -21.85
C GLY A 105 -21.07 -2.83 -21.75
N PRO A 106 -20.54 -1.88 -22.56
CA PRO A 106 -20.86 -0.46 -22.43
C PRO A 106 -22.30 -0.10 -22.82
N LEU A 107 -23.01 -0.90 -23.59
CA LEU A 107 -24.40 -0.65 -23.99
C LEU A 107 -25.37 -0.98 -22.85
N GLU A 108 -25.12 -2.03 -22.09
CA GLU A 108 -25.97 -2.48 -21.00
C GLU A 108 -25.60 -1.87 -19.65
N ALA A 109 -24.32 -1.44 -19.46
CA ALA A 109 -23.83 -0.82 -18.24
C ALA A 109 -23.18 0.56 -18.48
N PRO A 110 -23.81 1.51 -19.18
CA PRO A 110 -23.18 2.77 -19.60
C PRO A 110 -22.69 3.62 -18.43
N GLU A 111 -23.39 3.60 -17.31
CA GLU A 111 -23.02 4.37 -16.11
C GLU A 111 -21.71 3.84 -15.48
N ALA A 112 -21.55 2.53 -15.36
CA ALA A 112 -20.33 1.92 -14.84
C ALA A 112 -19.10 2.27 -15.69
N TYR A 113 -19.26 2.24 -17.02
CA TYR A 113 -18.18 2.65 -17.94
C TYR A 113 -17.87 4.15 -17.83
N SER A 114 -18.89 5.01 -17.68
CA SER A 114 -18.68 6.45 -17.47
C SER A 114 -17.95 6.76 -16.17
N ILE A 115 -18.28 6.04 -15.08
CA ILE A 115 -17.59 6.15 -13.78
C ILE A 115 -16.12 5.71 -13.92
N SER A 116 -15.88 4.55 -14.56
CA SER A 116 -14.55 4.04 -14.84
C SER A 116 -13.69 5.02 -15.64
N ASP A 117 -14.23 5.54 -16.76
CA ASP A 117 -13.54 6.52 -17.61
C ASP A 117 -13.15 7.77 -16.81
N ARG A 118 -14.06 8.25 -15.96
CA ARG A 118 -13.81 9.42 -15.10
C ARG A 118 -12.71 9.13 -14.09
N ALA A 119 -12.79 7.99 -13.39
CA ALA A 119 -11.78 7.59 -12.40
C ALA A 119 -10.37 7.51 -13.01
N VAL A 120 -10.24 6.85 -14.15
CA VAL A 120 -8.95 6.72 -14.87
C VAL A 120 -8.42 8.09 -15.29
N ARG A 121 -9.26 8.93 -15.91
CA ARG A 121 -8.85 10.24 -16.39
C ARG A 121 -8.47 11.18 -15.25
N THR A 122 -9.34 11.36 -14.25
CA THR A 122 -9.10 12.30 -13.15
C THR A 122 -7.90 11.91 -12.31
N ARG A 123 -7.64 10.61 -12.16
CA ARG A 123 -6.42 10.13 -11.52
C ARG A 123 -5.19 10.50 -12.32
N ALA A 124 -5.18 10.26 -13.64
CA ALA A 124 -4.02 10.55 -14.50
C ALA A 124 -3.68 12.06 -14.57
N GLU A 125 -4.70 12.92 -14.47
CA GLU A 125 -4.57 14.37 -14.56
C GLU A 125 -4.34 15.06 -13.20
N SER A 126 -4.38 14.33 -12.08
CA SER A 126 -4.33 14.91 -10.75
C SER A 126 -2.93 15.41 -10.37
N GLU A 127 -2.83 16.66 -9.95
CA GLU A 127 -1.61 17.23 -9.37
C GLU A 127 -1.15 16.51 -8.09
N ARG A 128 -2.07 15.84 -7.41
CA ARG A 128 -1.76 15.01 -6.22
C ARG A 128 -0.83 13.84 -6.55
N ILE A 129 -0.91 13.31 -7.79
CA ILE A 129 -0.07 12.20 -8.24
C ILE A 129 1.32 12.69 -8.68
N HIS A 130 1.40 13.90 -9.21
CA HIS A 130 2.58 14.42 -9.88
C HIS A 130 3.28 15.49 -9.04
N ASN A 131 4.45 15.15 -8.51
CA ASN A 131 5.33 16.10 -7.83
C ASN A 131 6.55 16.40 -8.71
N ALA A 132 6.60 17.60 -9.31
CA ALA A 132 7.66 18.00 -10.23
C ALA A 132 9.06 17.96 -9.57
N ALA A 133 9.16 18.30 -8.29
CA ALA A 133 10.44 18.26 -7.56
C ALA A 133 10.94 16.82 -7.36
N VAL A 134 10.04 15.87 -7.09
CA VAL A 134 10.40 14.45 -7.01
C VAL A 134 10.88 13.92 -8.35
N LYS A 135 10.17 14.26 -9.44
CA LYS A 135 10.55 13.85 -10.80
C LYS A 135 11.89 14.41 -11.22
N ALA A 136 12.12 15.71 -11.02
CA ALA A 136 13.41 16.35 -11.31
C ALA A 136 14.55 15.67 -10.54
N ARG A 137 14.35 15.38 -9.25
CA ARG A 137 15.35 14.68 -8.46
C ARG A 137 15.66 13.25 -8.97
N ILE A 138 14.65 12.54 -9.48
CA ILE A 138 14.85 11.21 -10.07
C ILE A 138 15.66 11.31 -11.35
N GLU A 139 15.40 12.32 -12.19
CA GLU A 139 16.15 12.57 -13.44
C GLU A 139 17.61 12.94 -13.17
N GLU A 140 17.92 13.58 -12.04
CA GLU A 140 19.27 13.93 -11.60
C GLU A 140 20.05 12.75 -11.00
N LEU A 141 19.43 11.60 -10.76
CA LEU A 141 20.14 10.44 -10.24
C LEU A 141 21.21 9.95 -11.24
N PRO A 142 22.43 9.65 -10.76
CA PRO A 142 23.50 9.16 -11.63
C PRO A 142 23.09 7.85 -12.30
N ALA A 143 23.35 7.75 -13.60
CA ALA A 143 23.19 6.49 -14.32
C ALA A 143 24.23 5.49 -13.85
N GLY A 144 23.80 4.31 -13.38
CA GLY A 144 24.66 3.22 -12.95
C GLY A 144 24.48 2.83 -11.49
N GLU A 145 25.33 1.96 -10.99
CA GLU A 145 25.28 1.51 -9.60
C GLU A 145 25.62 2.64 -8.62
N VAL A 146 24.69 2.94 -7.72
CA VAL A 146 24.94 3.83 -6.58
C VAL A 146 25.60 3.02 -5.48
N LYS A 147 26.87 3.26 -5.20
CA LYS A 147 27.61 2.62 -4.11
C LYS A 147 27.55 3.48 -2.86
N ARG A 148 27.44 2.82 -1.72
CA ARG A 148 27.52 3.50 -0.43
C ARG A 148 28.96 3.94 -0.15
N GLU A 149 29.13 5.23 0.10
CA GLU A 149 30.40 5.82 0.55
C GLU A 149 30.31 6.24 2.03
N PRO A 150 31.34 6.02 2.83
CA PRO A 150 32.54 5.23 2.54
C PRO A 150 32.25 3.73 2.39
N ALA A 151 33.19 2.98 1.80
CA ALA A 151 33.06 1.53 1.61
C ALA A 151 32.98 0.75 2.95
N PHE A 152 32.50 -0.51 2.92
CA PHE A 152 32.28 -1.29 4.13
C PHE A 152 33.53 -1.40 5.02
N ALA A 153 34.71 -1.66 4.44
CA ALA A 153 35.96 -1.82 5.20
C ALA A 153 36.30 -0.56 6.01
N GLU A 154 36.14 0.63 5.40
CA GLU A 154 36.39 1.90 6.06
C GLU A 154 35.36 2.20 7.17
N ARG A 155 34.07 1.94 6.89
CA ARG A 155 33.02 2.08 7.91
C ARG A 155 33.22 1.11 9.07
N ASN A 156 33.66 -0.12 8.80
CA ASN A 156 33.90 -1.12 9.83
C ASN A 156 35.03 -0.70 10.80
N GLU A 157 36.07 -0.05 10.27
CA GLU A 157 37.10 0.53 11.13
C GLU A 157 36.56 1.67 12.00
N ALA A 158 35.81 2.61 11.41
CA ALA A 158 35.19 3.71 12.16
C ALA A 158 34.21 3.22 13.25
N GLN A 159 33.50 2.11 13.01
CA GLN A 159 32.59 1.53 14.00
C GLN A 159 33.29 1.00 15.25
N LYS A 160 34.59 0.70 15.21
CA LYS A 160 35.35 0.27 16.40
C LYS A 160 35.42 1.37 17.49
N GLU A 161 35.29 2.64 17.11
CA GLU A 161 35.23 3.76 18.03
C GLU A 161 34.00 3.73 18.95
N LEU A 162 32.94 3.00 18.56
CA LEU A 162 31.75 2.82 19.40
C LEU A 162 32.03 1.96 20.66
N GLY A 163 33.16 1.26 20.72
CA GLY A 163 33.53 0.47 21.89
C GLY A 163 32.62 -0.71 22.19
N LEU A 164 31.84 -1.18 21.22
CA LEU A 164 30.91 -2.30 21.40
C LEU A 164 31.66 -3.62 21.59
N PRO A 165 31.13 -4.55 22.40
CA PRO A 165 31.65 -5.90 22.49
C PRO A 165 31.52 -6.65 21.17
N GLN A 166 32.20 -7.80 21.05
CA GLN A 166 32.16 -8.63 19.83
C GLN A 166 30.73 -9.09 19.48
N LEU A 167 29.89 -9.33 20.48
CA LEU A 167 28.49 -9.71 20.35
C LEU A 167 27.61 -8.75 21.14
N PRO A 168 27.34 -7.56 20.61
CA PRO A 168 26.56 -6.55 21.32
C PRO A 168 25.11 -6.98 21.50
N THR A 169 24.56 -6.73 22.66
CA THR A 169 23.16 -6.99 22.99
C THR A 169 22.29 -5.79 22.64
N THR A 170 21.10 -6.04 22.11
CA THR A 170 20.07 -5.04 21.80
C THR A 170 18.69 -5.69 21.73
N THR A 171 17.65 -4.91 21.46
CA THR A 171 16.30 -5.41 21.16
C THR A 171 15.90 -5.12 19.72
N ILE A 172 14.72 -5.61 19.29
CA ILE A 172 14.24 -5.45 17.90
C ILE A 172 13.72 -4.05 17.55
N GLY A 173 13.62 -3.12 18.51
CA GLY A 173 13.23 -1.73 18.29
C GLY A 173 11.96 -1.32 19.02
N SER A 174 10.81 -1.96 18.78
CA SER A 174 9.55 -1.62 19.44
C SER A 174 9.39 -2.34 20.78
N PHE A 175 8.89 -1.60 21.78
CA PHE A 175 8.45 -2.13 23.06
C PHE A 175 6.94 -2.34 23.06
N PRO A 176 6.40 -3.20 23.96
CA PRO A 176 4.96 -3.35 24.10
C PRO A 176 4.28 -2.03 24.45
N GLN A 177 3.19 -1.74 23.77
CA GLN A 177 2.40 -0.54 24.02
C GLN A 177 1.76 -0.60 25.42
N THR A 178 2.13 0.33 26.31
CA THR A 178 1.53 0.44 27.64
C THR A 178 0.08 0.90 27.57
N LYS A 179 -0.68 0.69 28.64
CA LYS A 179 -2.06 1.18 28.75
C LYS A 179 -2.10 2.70 28.68
N GLU A 180 -1.16 3.34 29.35
CA GLU A 180 -0.99 4.78 29.45
C GLU A 180 -0.78 5.43 28.10
N ILE A 181 0.15 4.90 27.29
CA ILE A 181 0.40 5.39 25.93
C ILE A 181 -0.80 5.18 25.00
N ARG A 182 -1.49 4.05 25.12
CA ARG A 182 -2.72 3.82 24.33
C ARG A 182 -3.84 4.79 24.70
N GLN A 183 -3.97 5.13 25.98
CA GLN A 183 -4.95 6.12 26.45
C GLN A 183 -4.57 7.54 25.98
N ALA A 184 -3.30 7.95 26.14
CA ALA A 184 -2.80 9.25 25.68
C ALA A 184 -3.05 9.43 24.17
N ARG A 185 -2.72 8.45 23.35
CA ARG A 185 -2.99 8.45 21.91
C ARG A 185 -4.48 8.56 21.58
N ALA A 186 -5.33 7.85 22.32
CA ALA A 186 -6.78 7.92 22.13
C ALA A 186 -7.34 9.29 22.49
N ALA A 187 -6.90 9.88 23.60
CA ALA A 187 -7.29 11.23 24.06
C ALA A 187 -6.81 12.31 23.07
N HIS A 188 -5.56 12.23 22.63
CA HIS A 188 -5.01 13.13 21.61
C HIS A 188 -5.82 13.08 20.31
N ARG A 189 -6.11 11.90 19.79
CA ARG A 189 -6.91 11.73 18.56
C ARG A 189 -8.33 12.29 18.67
N LYS A 190 -8.89 12.35 19.89
CA LYS A 190 -10.21 12.95 20.18
C LYS A 190 -10.13 14.46 20.43
N GLY A 191 -8.94 15.04 20.49
CA GLY A 191 -8.75 16.44 20.86
C GLY A 191 -8.87 16.72 22.37
N GLU A 192 -8.88 15.68 23.21
CA GLU A 192 -8.95 15.76 24.67
C GLU A 192 -7.57 16.02 25.31
N LEU A 193 -6.48 15.78 24.57
CA LEU A 193 -5.09 16.00 24.98
C LEU A 193 -4.40 16.87 23.93
N SER A 194 -3.66 17.90 24.38
CA SER A 194 -2.91 18.78 23.48
C SER A 194 -1.71 18.07 22.85
N ASP A 195 -1.20 18.59 21.71
CA ASP A 195 0.03 18.11 21.08
C ASP A 195 1.22 18.16 22.04
N ALA A 196 1.31 19.22 22.83
CA ALA A 196 2.40 19.41 23.80
C ALA A 196 2.37 18.33 24.90
N ASP A 197 1.20 18.08 25.48
CA ASP A 197 1.02 17.08 26.53
C ASP A 197 1.19 15.66 25.99
N TYR A 198 0.71 15.39 24.77
CA TYR A 198 0.92 14.10 24.11
C TYR A 198 2.41 13.84 23.85
N ASN A 199 3.14 14.85 23.34
CA ASN A 199 4.58 14.75 23.13
C ASN A 199 5.35 14.59 24.44
N ALA A 200 4.89 15.21 25.54
CA ALA A 200 5.48 15.00 26.87
C ALA A 200 5.30 13.54 27.32
N ALA A 201 4.10 12.98 27.19
CA ALA A 201 3.83 11.58 27.52
C ALA A 201 4.69 10.60 26.69
N LEU A 202 4.90 10.86 25.39
CA LEU A 202 5.79 10.07 24.56
C LEU A 202 7.25 10.13 25.05
N LYS A 203 7.75 11.32 25.38
CA LYS A 203 9.12 11.49 25.92
C LYS A 203 9.33 10.76 27.23
N ASP A 204 8.35 10.78 28.12
CA ASP A 204 8.43 10.08 29.41
C ASP A 204 8.45 8.55 29.20
N GLU A 205 7.68 8.03 28.24
CA GLU A 205 7.71 6.61 27.90
C GLU A 205 9.07 6.22 27.30
N VAL A 206 9.60 7.00 26.34
CA VAL A 206 10.93 6.75 25.76
C VAL A 206 12.00 6.74 26.84
N LYS A 207 11.95 7.71 27.77
CA LYS A 207 12.89 7.77 28.91
C LYS A 207 12.81 6.50 29.76
N SER A 208 11.60 6.05 30.10
CA SER A 208 11.39 4.84 30.89
C SER A 208 11.93 3.58 30.18
N VAL A 209 11.77 3.49 28.87
CA VAL A 209 12.28 2.39 28.04
C VAL A 209 13.82 2.40 28.00
N ILE A 210 14.45 3.58 27.87
CA ILE A 210 15.92 3.72 27.90
C ILE A 210 16.47 3.32 29.27
N GLU A 211 15.90 3.86 30.35
CA GLU A 211 16.32 3.54 31.72
C GLU A 211 16.19 2.04 32.03
N LEU A 212 15.16 1.39 31.49
CA LEU A 212 15.00 -0.07 31.64
C LEU A 212 16.16 -0.80 30.96
N GLN A 213 16.50 -0.44 29.72
CA GLN A 213 17.57 -1.06 28.95
C GLN A 213 18.94 -0.86 29.60
N GLU A 214 19.21 0.34 30.13
CA GLU A 214 20.42 0.63 30.91
C GLU A 214 20.53 -0.25 32.14
N ARG A 215 19.43 -0.39 32.92
CA ARG A 215 19.41 -1.28 34.10
C ARG A 215 19.65 -2.76 33.75
N LEU A 216 19.20 -3.18 32.56
CA LEU A 216 19.44 -4.54 32.05
C LEU A 216 20.82 -4.74 31.48
N GLY A 217 21.61 -3.69 31.31
CA GLY A 217 22.95 -3.73 30.76
C GLY A 217 23.01 -4.05 29.27
N LEU A 218 22.04 -3.59 28.48
CA LEU A 218 22.09 -3.72 27.01
C LEU A 218 23.16 -2.79 26.44
N ASP A 219 23.90 -3.28 25.44
CA ASP A 219 25.01 -2.55 24.83
C ASP A 219 24.55 -1.49 23.83
N VAL A 220 23.45 -1.73 23.14
CA VAL A 220 22.85 -0.81 22.16
C VAL A 220 21.39 -0.59 22.53
N LEU A 221 21.03 0.66 22.85
CA LEU A 221 19.70 1.02 23.29
C LEU A 221 18.81 1.35 22.10
N VAL A 222 17.53 1.02 22.19
CA VAL A 222 16.51 1.35 21.21
C VAL A 222 15.52 2.36 21.78
N HIS A 223 14.89 3.14 20.90
CA HIS A 223 13.92 4.17 21.24
C HIS A 223 12.61 3.59 21.87
N GLY A 224 12.22 2.38 21.48
CA GLY A 224 11.01 1.70 21.97
C GLY A 224 9.73 2.00 21.19
N GLU A 225 9.71 3.07 20.40
CA GLU A 225 8.66 3.43 19.42
C GLU A 225 7.25 3.57 20.02
N PRO A 226 7.07 4.34 21.13
CA PRO A 226 5.76 4.48 21.77
C PRO A 226 4.75 5.26 20.92
N GLU A 227 5.21 6.14 20.01
CA GLU A 227 4.37 6.93 19.10
C GLU A 227 3.69 6.10 18.01
N ARG A 228 4.25 4.94 17.65
CA ARG A 228 3.75 4.09 16.58
C ARG A 228 2.81 3.00 17.06
N ASN A 229 1.74 2.76 16.32
CA ASN A 229 0.91 1.56 16.45
C ASN A 229 1.28 0.49 15.40
N ASP A 230 1.51 0.90 14.16
CA ASP A 230 1.99 0.08 13.04
C ASP A 230 3.09 0.86 12.32
N MET A 231 4.21 0.19 12.01
CA MET A 231 5.37 0.86 11.41
C MET A 231 5.06 1.44 10.03
N VAL A 232 4.38 0.67 9.19
CA VAL A 232 4.11 1.08 7.80
C VAL A 232 3.12 2.23 7.78
N GLN A 233 2.03 2.13 8.57
CA GLN A 233 1.04 3.19 8.68
C GLN A 233 1.65 4.47 9.25
N TYR A 234 2.44 4.38 10.32
CA TYR A 234 3.06 5.54 10.96
C TYR A 234 3.91 6.36 9.99
N PHE A 235 4.82 5.71 9.26
CA PHE A 235 5.66 6.41 8.29
C PHE A 235 4.88 6.92 7.09
N ALA A 236 3.90 6.18 6.60
CA ALA A 236 3.06 6.62 5.50
C ALA A 236 2.24 7.88 5.81
N GLU A 237 1.76 8.02 7.07
CA GLU A 237 1.02 9.20 7.52
C GLU A 237 1.91 10.47 7.61
N LEU A 238 3.24 10.31 7.65
CA LEU A 238 4.22 11.40 7.68
C LEU A 238 4.79 11.76 6.30
N LEU A 239 4.37 11.06 5.25
CA LEU A 239 4.85 11.24 3.88
C LEU A 239 3.71 11.72 2.98
N ASP A 240 4.02 12.64 2.06
CA ASP A 240 3.12 12.95 0.95
C ASP A 240 3.07 11.76 -0.02
N GLY A 241 2.02 11.68 -0.81
CA GLY A 241 1.84 10.62 -1.80
C GLY A 241 1.20 9.35 -1.25
N PHE A 242 0.87 9.32 0.06
CA PHE A 242 0.10 8.24 0.68
C PHE A 242 -1.29 8.69 1.11
N VAL A 243 -2.21 7.74 1.19
CA VAL A 243 -3.47 7.87 1.94
C VAL A 243 -3.67 6.64 2.81
N THR A 244 -4.33 6.82 3.95
CA THR A 244 -4.73 5.75 4.87
C THR A 244 -6.25 5.66 4.95
N THR A 245 -6.76 4.45 5.05
CA THR A 245 -8.20 4.18 5.22
C THR A 245 -8.58 4.16 6.70
N GLU A 246 -9.86 4.30 7.02
CA GLU A 246 -10.39 4.08 8.38
C GLU A 246 -10.81 2.62 8.60
N ASN A 247 -11.48 2.05 7.61
CA ASN A 247 -12.12 0.73 7.69
C ASN A 247 -11.51 -0.29 6.72
N GLY A 248 -10.45 0.07 6.03
CA GLY A 248 -9.78 -0.74 5.01
C GLY A 248 -8.97 -1.92 5.57
N TRP A 249 -9.51 -2.61 6.58
CA TRP A 249 -8.91 -3.80 7.17
C TRP A 249 -8.93 -4.96 6.20
N VAL A 250 -7.78 -5.59 6.02
CA VAL A 250 -7.60 -6.78 5.19
C VAL A 250 -6.85 -7.86 5.97
N GLN A 251 -7.00 -9.10 5.55
CA GLN A 251 -6.21 -10.20 6.09
C GLN A 251 -4.74 -10.01 5.73
N SER A 252 -3.86 -10.14 6.72
CA SER A 252 -2.42 -10.10 6.55
C SER A 252 -1.84 -11.52 6.64
N TYR A 253 -1.45 -11.95 7.82
CA TYR A 253 -0.86 -13.26 8.07
C TYR A 253 -1.68 -14.04 9.11
N GLY A 254 -2.09 -15.25 8.77
CA GLY A 254 -2.98 -16.06 9.61
C GLY A 254 -4.29 -15.33 9.89
N SER A 255 -4.65 -15.17 11.16
CA SER A 255 -5.83 -14.42 11.63
C SER A 255 -5.57 -12.93 11.84
N ARG A 256 -4.34 -12.46 11.63
CA ARG A 256 -3.97 -11.05 11.79
C ARG A 256 -4.53 -10.22 10.65
N CYS A 257 -5.17 -9.10 11.00
CA CYS A 257 -5.58 -8.08 10.04
C CYS A 257 -4.60 -6.90 10.06
N THR A 258 -4.49 -6.25 8.93
CA THR A 258 -3.73 -5.00 8.74
C THR A 258 -4.56 -4.01 7.94
N ARG A 259 -4.18 -2.76 7.99
CA ARG A 259 -4.77 -1.66 7.24
C ARG A 259 -3.66 -0.98 6.46
N PRO A 260 -3.31 -1.50 5.28
CA PRO A 260 -2.17 -1.03 4.51
C PRO A 260 -2.42 0.39 4.00
N PRO A 261 -1.43 1.29 4.12
CA PRO A 261 -1.48 2.57 3.43
C PRO A 261 -1.44 2.37 1.92
N ILE A 262 -2.03 3.31 1.20
CA ILE A 262 -2.14 3.27 -0.26
C ILE A 262 -1.25 4.35 -0.84
N VAL A 263 -0.32 3.97 -1.73
CA VAL A 263 0.48 4.91 -2.52
C VAL A 263 -0.41 5.47 -3.62
N VAL A 264 -0.66 6.77 -3.60
CA VAL A 264 -1.52 7.45 -4.58
C VAL A 264 -0.76 8.34 -5.55
N GLY A 265 0.49 8.69 -5.25
CA GLY A 265 1.29 9.58 -6.09
C GLY A 265 2.78 9.57 -5.76
N ASP A 266 3.51 10.52 -6.31
CA ASP A 266 4.93 10.73 -6.03
C ASP A 266 5.14 10.99 -4.54
N ILE A 267 6.12 10.32 -3.94
CA ILE A 267 6.36 10.34 -2.50
C ILE A 267 7.39 11.41 -2.15
N SER A 268 7.04 12.28 -1.20
CA SER A 268 7.99 13.22 -0.60
C SER A 268 7.89 13.23 0.92
N ARG A 269 8.98 13.68 1.57
CA ARG A 269 9.01 13.88 3.02
C ARG A 269 8.92 15.37 3.31
N PRO A 270 7.76 15.89 3.77
CA PRO A 270 7.56 17.32 3.97
C PRO A 270 8.30 17.88 5.19
N ALA A 271 8.58 17.05 6.20
CA ALA A 271 9.23 17.46 7.45
C ALA A 271 10.16 16.37 8.00
N ALA A 272 10.95 16.70 9.02
CA ALA A 272 11.66 15.71 9.81
C ALA A 272 10.66 14.81 10.55
N MET A 273 10.99 13.53 10.63
CA MET A 273 10.21 12.52 11.35
C MET A 273 10.78 12.31 12.74
#